data_2752efb0274b5f37b27d884cbe49ef55
#
_entry.id   2752efb0274b5f37b27d884cbe49ef55
#
_cell.length_a   1.000
_cell.length_b   1.000
_cell.length_c   1.000
_cell.angle_alpha   90.00
_cell.angle_beta   90.00
_cell.angle_gamma   90.00
#
_symmetry.space_group_name_H-M   'P 1'
#
loop_
_entity.id
_entity.type
_entity.pdbx_description
1 polymer ?
#
loop_
_entity_poly.entity_id
_entity_poly.type
_entity_poly.pdbx_seq_one_letter_code
_entity_poly.pdbx_strand_id
1 'polypeptide(L)'
;MLSFMKMLNNISRSQSVYRHSRISASDLNPGHYSFVLAICREPGRSQEELARELCLNKSTVARALNSLETNGYILRTPLPNDKRQFSVHPTEKMLGVLPEVRKASAEWRDLLSEGISESDMEIFNSVLERMEERARTIIENQEAVK
;
A
#
# COMPACT_ATOMS: atom_id res chain seq x y z
N MET A 1 4.44 28.80 -7.59
CA MET A 1 4.10 27.84 -6.51
C MET A 1 4.02 26.44 -7.12
N LEU A 2 4.75 25.50 -6.54
CA LEU A 2 4.65 24.11 -6.98
C LEU A 2 3.25 23.57 -6.65
N SER A 3 2.62 22.87 -7.62
CA SER A 3 1.35 22.17 -7.35
C SER A 3 1.54 21.19 -6.20
N PHE A 4 0.62 21.18 -5.24
CA PHE A 4 0.63 20.20 -4.13
C PHE A 4 0.64 18.76 -4.65
N MET A 5 -0.01 18.48 -5.77
CA MET A 5 0.03 17.15 -6.42
C MET A 5 1.43 16.74 -6.83
N LYS A 6 2.23 17.69 -7.36
CA LYS A 6 3.63 17.42 -7.70
C LYS A 6 4.44 17.10 -6.44
N MET A 7 4.21 17.83 -5.35
CA MET A 7 4.89 17.57 -4.07
C MET A 7 4.53 16.19 -3.50
N LEU A 8 3.24 15.83 -3.48
CA LEU A 8 2.80 14.51 -3.04
C LEU A 8 3.43 13.38 -3.87
N ASN A 9 3.44 13.52 -5.20
CA ASN A 9 4.06 12.54 -6.08
C ASN A 9 5.57 12.40 -5.84
N ASN A 10 6.26 13.51 -5.62
CA ASN A 10 7.70 13.49 -5.34
C ASN A 10 7.99 12.80 -4.00
N ILE A 11 7.23 13.11 -2.95
CA ILE A 11 7.34 12.46 -1.64
C ILE A 11 7.12 10.95 -1.78
N SER A 12 6.06 10.53 -2.49
CA SER A 12 5.74 9.12 -2.71
C SER A 12 6.86 8.38 -3.46
N ARG A 13 7.42 8.98 -4.51
CA ARG A 13 8.54 8.39 -5.26
C ARG A 13 9.79 8.29 -4.40
N SER A 14 10.12 9.33 -3.65
CA SER A 14 11.27 9.33 -2.73
C SER A 14 11.12 8.27 -1.63
N GLN A 15 9.91 8.07 -1.12
CA GLN A 15 9.62 6.99 -0.18
C GLN A 15 9.96 5.61 -0.76
N SER A 16 9.59 5.35 -2.01
CA SER A 16 9.89 4.08 -2.67
C SER A 16 11.38 3.83 -2.79
N VAL A 17 12.15 4.87 -3.17
CA VAL A 17 13.63 4.80 -3.25
C VAL A 17 14.23 4.54 -1.87
N TYR A 18 13.78 5.27 -0.85
CA TYR A 18 14.28 5.10 0.52
C TYR A 18 14.03 3.69 1.05
N ARG A 19 12.79 3.21 0.95
CA ARG A 19 12.43 1.86 1.41
C ARG A 19 13.23 0.78 0.70
N HIS A 20 13.41 0.92 -0.62
CA HIS A 20 14.20 -0.06 -1.40
C HIS A 20 15.66 -0.17 -0.90
N SER A 21 16.26 0.94 -0.48
CA SER A 21 17.62 0.95 0.08
C SER A 21 17.73 0.30 1.47
N ARG A 22 16.61 0.10 2.16
CA ARG A 22 16.55 -0.41 3.54
C ARG A 22 16.04 -1.83 3.68
N ILE A 23 15.50 -2.40 2.62
CA ILE A 23 14.90 -3.74 2.65
C ILE A 23 15.80 -4.71 1.90
N SER A 24 16.19 -5.79 2.58
CA SER A 24 17.15 -6.77 2.07
C SER A 24 16.55 -7.80 1.10
N ALA A 25 15.22 -7.97 1.08
CA ALA A 25 14.52 -8.92 0.23
C ALA A 25 14.62 -8.52 -1.24
N SER A 26 15.60 -9.04 -1.97
CA SER A 26 15.91 -8.69 -3.36
C SER A 26 14.84 -9.15 -4.36
N ASP A 27 14.04 -10.16 -4.01
CA ASP A 27 12.95 -10.68 -4.82
C ASP A 27 11.59 -10.00 -4.56
N LEU A 28 11.57 -9.01 -3.66
CA LEU A 28 10.39 -8.20 -3.37
C LEU A 28 10.46 -6.87 -4.11
N ASN A 29 9.54 -6.69 -5.05
CA ASN A 29 9.45 -5.44 -5.82
C ASN A 29 9.11 -4.27 -4.89
N PRO A 30 9.79 -3.10 -4.99
CA PRO A 30 9.48 -1.91 -4.19
C PRO A 30 8.02 -1.46 -4.27
N GLY A 31 7.36 -1.64 -5.41
CA GLY A 31 5.93 -1.38 -5.58
C GLY A 31 5.02 -2.29 -4.74
N HIS A 32 5.56 -3.37 -4.18
CA HIS A 32 4.79 -4.34 -3.39
C HIS A 32 4.87 -4.11 -1.87
N TYR A 33 5.64 -3.15 -1.38
CA TYR A 33 5.75 -2.90 0.06
C TYR A 33 4.42 -2.49 0.70
N SER A 34 3.58 -1.76 0.00
CA SER A 34 2.23 -1.41 0.44
C SER A 34 1.32 -2.63 0.56
N PHE A 35 1.50 -3.62 -0.32
CA PHE A 35 0.79 -4.91 -0.22
C PHE A 35 1.21 -5.69 1.01
N VAL A 36 2.49 -5.73 1.34
CA VAL A 36 3.00 -6.39 2.56
C VAL A 36 2.31 -5.80 3.79
N LEU A 37 2.28 -4.47 3.90
CA LEU A 37 1.64 -3.79 5.02
C LEU A 37 0.13 -4.07 5.10
N ALA A 38 -0.58 -3.98 3.96
CA ALA A 38 -2.01 -4.17 3.89
C ALA A 38 -2.44 -5.63 4.20
N ILE A 39 -1.77 -6.60 3.58
CA ILE A 39 -2.08 -8.02 3.73
C ILE A 39 -1.77 -8.51 5.14
N CYS A 40 -0.63 -8.10 5.72
CA CYS A 40 -0.26 -8.51 7.07
C CYS A 40 -1.11 -7.84 8.16
N ARG A 41 -1.63 -6.62 7.91
CA ARG A 41 -2.52 -5.95 8.85
C ARG A 41 -3.85 -6.65 8.96
N GLU A 42 -4.41 -7.08 7.84
CA GLU A 42 -5.72 -7.71 7.76
C GLU A 42 -5.70 -8.89 6.77
N PRO A 43 -5.24 -10.08 7.23
CA PRO A 43 -5.23 -11.27 6.39
C PRO A 43 -6.64 -11.71 5.98
N GLY A 44 -6.75 -12.32 4.79
CA GLY A 44 -8.01 -12.86 4.30
C GLY A 44 -8.86 -11.92 3.47
N ARG A 45 -8.36 -10.71 3.20
CA ARG A 45 -9.08 -9.77 2.31
C ARG A 45 -9.05 -10.22 0.86
N SER A 46 -10.10 -9.81 0.14
CA SER A 46 -10.20 -10.07 -1.30
C SER A 46 -9.29 -9.13 -2.11
N GLN A 47 -9.06 -9.50 -3.36
CA GLN A 47 -8.35 -8.65 -4.31
C GLN A 47 -9.05 -7.30 -4.50
N GLU A 48 -10.39 -7.26 -4.51
CA GLU A 48 -11.15 -6.01 -4.64
C GLU A 48 -10.99 -5.09 -3.44
N GLU A 49 -10.99 -5.64 -2.23
CA GLU A 49 -10.74 -4.88 -1.00
C GLU A 49 -9.34 -4.29 -0.97
N LEU A 50 -8.33 -5.05 -1.41
CA LEU A 50 -6.95 -4.56 -1.54
C LEU A 50 -6.84 -3.45 -2.59
N ALA A 51 -7.51 -3.60 -3.74
CA ALA A 51 -7.53 -2.60 -4.80
C ALA A 51 -8.12 -1.27 -4.29
N ARG A 52 -9.22 -1.34 -3.55
CA ARG A 52 -9.88 -0.18 -2.97
C ARG A 52 -9.00 0.51 -1.94
N GLU A 53 -8.42 -0.23 -1.01
CA GLU A 53 -7.55 0.34 0.03
C GLU A 53 -6.30 0.99 -0.55
N LEU A 54 -5.65 0.31 -1.49
CA LEU A 54 -4.40 0.79 -2.08
C LEU A 54 -4.61 1.80 -3.21
N CYS A 55 -5.87 2.12 -3.54
CA CYS A 55 -6.24 3.01 -4.65
C CYS A 55 -5.58 2.61 -5.98
N LEU A 56 -5.55 1.30 -6.24
CA LEU A 56 -4.99 0.71 -7.46
C LEU A 56 -6.09 0.09 -8.32
N ASN A 57 -5.89 0.05 -9.63
CA ASN A 57 -6.82 -0.64 -10.52
C ASN A 57 -6.68 -2.18 -10.37
N LYS A 58 -7.75 -2.89 -10.77
CA LYS A 58 -7.84 -4.35 -10.62
C LYS A 58 -6.71 -5.10 -11.34
N SER A 59 -6.29 -4.62 -12.51
CA SER A 59 -5.22 -5.29 -13.28
C SER A 59 -3.85 -5.11 -12.62
N THR A 60 -3.56 -3.97 -12.04
CA THR A 60 -2.33 -3.73 -11.28
C THR A 60 -2.27 -4.61 -10.04
N VAL A 61 -3.37 -4.71 -9.29
CA VAL A 61 -3.47 -5.59 -8.12
C VAL A 61 -3.31 -7.05 -8.52
N ALA A 62 -3.96 -7.50 -9.59
CA ALA A 62 -3.85 -8.87 -10.08
C ALA A 62 -2.39 -9.23 -10.42
N ARG A 63 -1.67 -8.36 -11.13
CA ARG A 63 -0.24 -8.57 -11.44
C ARG A 63 0.63 -8.61 -10.19
N ALA A 64 0.41 -7.71 -9.25
CA ALA A 64 1.15 -7.69 -7.99
C ALA A 64 0.91 -8.97 -7.18
N LEU A 65 -0.33 -9.40 -7.03
CA LEU A 65 -0.66 -10.63 -6.31
C LEU A 65 -0.10 -11.88 -7.00
N ASN A 66 -0.13 -11.94 -8.33
CA ASN A 66 0.51 -13.03 -9.08
C ASN A 66 2.02 -13.09 -8.82
N SER A 67 2.71 -11.96 -8.83
CA SER A 67 4.13 -11.89 -8.52
C SER A 67 4.43 -12.29 -7.07
N LEU A 68 3.66 -11.79 -6.12
CA LEU A 68 3.82 -12.13 -4.70
C LEU A 68 3.57 -13.62 -4.43
N GLU A 69 2.59 -14.21 -5.09
CA GLU A 69 2.32 -15.65 -4.97
C GLU A 69 3.42 -16.50 -5.61
N THR A 70 3.87 -16.14 -6.81
CA THR A 70 4.97 -16.82 -7.50
C THR A 70 6.25 -16.80 -6.67
N ASN A 71 6.54 -15.70 -5.99
CA ASN A 71 7.70 -15.58 -5.11
C ASN A 71 7.47 -16.10 -3.68
N GLY A 72 6.32 -16.71 -3.41
CA GLY A 72 6.04 -17.39 -2.14
C GLY A 72 5.69 -16.45 -0.97
N TYR A 73 5.32 -15.21 -1.23
CA TYR A 73 4.93 -14.25 -0.19
C TYR A 73 3.50 -14.38 0.27
N ILE A 74 2.60 -14.83 -0.61
CA ILE A 74 1.18 -14.98 -0.31
C ILE A 74 0.64 -16.34 -0.75
N LEU A 75 -0.48 -16.71 -0.14
CA LEU A 75 -1.38 -17.76 -0.59
C LEU A 75 -2.74 -17.15 -0.91
N ARG A 76 -3.36 -17.61 -2.01
CA ARG A 76 -4.73 -17.25 -2.37
C ARG A 76 -5.63 -18.47 -2.20
N THR A 77 -6.72 -18.29 -1.47
CA THR A 77 -7.70 -19.33 -1.22
C THR A 77 -9.04 -18.93 -1.84
N PRO A 78 -9.72 -19.78 -2.61
CA PRO A 78 -11.05 -19.47 -3.13
C PRO A 78 -12.01 -19.14 -1.99
N LEU A 79 -12.87 -18.12 -2.18
CA LEU A 79 -13.90 -17.80 -1.21
C LEU A 79 -14.99 -18.88 -1.21
N PRO A 80 -15.55 -19.25 -0.03
CA PRO A 80 -16.56 -20.32 0.07
C PRO A 80 -17.82 -20.06 -0.76
N ASN A 81 -18.21 -18.79 -0.90
CA ASN A 81 -19.45 -18.36 -1.55
C ASN A 81 -19.27 -18.00 -3.03
N ASP A 82 -18.07 -17.72 -3.47
CA ASP A 82 -17.75 -17.40 -4.86
C ASP A 82 -16.34 -17.85 -5.21
N LYS A 83 -16.24 -18.98 -5.92
CA LYS A 83 -14.95 -19.55 -6.36
C LYS A 83 -14.18 -18.71 -7.38
N ARG A 84 -14.78 -17.62 -7.87
CA ARG A 84 -14.13 -16.65 -8.75
C ARG A 84 -13.32 -15.61 -7.97
N GLN A 85 -13.60 -15.49 -6.68
CA GLN A 85 -12.89 -14.58 -5.78
C GLN A 85 -11.98 -15.36 -4.84
N PHE A 86 -10.90 -14.72 -4.43
CA PHE A 86 -9.88 -15.29 -3.55
C PHE A 86 -9.68 -14.42 -2.32
N SER A 87 -9.47 -15.04 -1.19
CA SER A 87 -8.91 -14.40 0.00
C SER A 87 -7.38 -14.50 -0.05
N VAL A 88 -6.70 -13.43 0.34
CA VAL A 88 -5.25 -13.30 0.29
C VAL A 88 -4.67 -13.40 1.69
N HIS A 89 -3.71 -14.31 1.87
CA HIS A 89 -3.08 -14.56 3.16
C HIS A 89 -1.55 -14.44 3.06
N PRO A 90 -0.88 -13.84 4.07
CA PRO A 90 0.57 -13.81 4.11
C PRO A 90 1.13 -15.21 4.43
N THR A 91 2.28 -15.51 3.85
CA THR A 91 3.10 -16.68 4.24
C THR A 91 4.11 -16.29 5.32
N GLU A 92 4.79 -17.29 5.89
CA GLU A 92 5.92 -17.06 6.81
C GLU A 92 7.01 -16.19 6.17
N LYS A 93 7.21 -16.31 4.85
CA LYS A 93 8.15 -15.47 4.10
C LYS A 93 7.74 -14.00 4.14
N MET A 94 6.48 -13.69 3.94
CA MET A 94 5.97 -12.31 4.04
C MET A 94 6.05 -11.79 5.47
N LEU A 95 5.67 -12.59 6.44
CA LEU A 95 5.77 -12.23 7.86
C LEU A 95 7.24 -11.96 8.29
N GLY A 96 8.19 -12.68 7.69
CA GLY A 96 9.61 -12.49 7.92
C GLY A 96 10.16 -11.15 7.41
N VAL A 97 9.63 -10.62 6.31
CA VAL A 97 10.06 -9.32 5.74
C VAL A 97 9.30 -8.14 6.34
N LEU A 98 8.16 -8.37 6.94
CA LEU A 98 7.30 -7.32 7.51
C LEU A 98 8.02 -6.37 8.49
N PRO A 99 8.87 -6.83 9.43
CA PRO A 99 9.59 -5.94 10.33
C PRO A 99 10.48 -4.92 9.59
N GLU A 100 11.19 -5.34 8.54
CA GLU A 100 12.02 -4.43 7.73
C GLU A 100 11.16 -3.39 7.01
N VAL A 101 10.04 -3.79 6.43
CA VAL A 101 9.11 -2.88 5.74
C VAL A 101 8.52 -1.86 6.72
N ARG A 102 8.10 -2.31 7.89
CA ARG A 102 7.58 -1.42 8.94
C ARG A 102 8.63 -0.44 9.44
N LYS A 103 9.84 -0.94 9.70
CA LYS A 103 10.97 -0.11 10.18
C LYS A 103 11.30 0.97 9.14
N ALA A 104 11.50 0.59 7.89
CA ALA A 104 11.81 1.54 6.82
C ALA A 104 10.70 2.60 6.64
N SER A 105 9.44 2.21 6.77
CA SER A 105 8.30 3.13 6.67
C SER A 105 8.23 4.10 7.86
N ALA A 106 8.51 3.62 9.07
CA ALA A 106 8.56 4.45 10.28
C ALA A 106 9.73 5.43 10.25
N GLU A 107 10.92 4.97 9.89
CA GLU A 107 12.11 5.83 9.75
C GLU A 107 11.88 6.93 8.71
N TRP A 108 11.28 6.59 7.57
CA TRP A 108 10.94 7.58 6.53
C TRP A 108 10.00 8.64 7.06
N ARG A 109 8.94 8.24 7.75
CA ARG A 109 7.98 9.18 8.36
C ARG A 109 8.67 10.12 9.33
N ASP A 110 9.51 9.59 10.22
CA ASP A 110 10.18 10.36 11.27
C ASP A 110 11.17 11.36 10.66
N LEU A 111 11.96 10.93 9.66
CA LEU A 111 12.88 11.82 8.93
C LEU A 111 12.13 12.90 8.17
N LEU A 112 11.01 12.57 7.53
CA LEU A 112 10.25 13.53 6.73
C LEU A 112 9.55 14.59 7.59
N SER A 113 9.17 14.24 8.81
CA SER A 113 8.52 15.15 9.76
C SER A 113 9.48 15.88 10.69
N GLU A 114 10.79 15.67 10.56
CA GLU A 114 11.79 16.34 11.40
C GLU A 114 11.67 17.86 11.28
N GLY A 115 11.60 18.54 12.41
CA GLY A 115 11.46 20.01 12.47
C GLY A 115 10.05 20.55 12.22
N ILE A 116 9.07 19.68 11.98
CA ILE A 116 7.64 20.06 11.88
C ILE A 116 7.00 19.88 13.27
N SER A 117 6.23 20.88 13.71
CA SER A 117 5.55 20.80 15.00
C SER A 117 4.47 19.70 15.01
N GLU A 118 4.21 19.12 16.19
CA GLU A 118 3.16 18.11 16.37
C GLU A 118 1.79 18.66 15.93
N SER A 119 1.48 19.92 16.29
CA SER A 119 0.21 20.55 15.89
C SER A 119 0.08 20.72 14.38
N ASP A 120 1.17 21.08 13.67
CA ASP A 120 1.13 21.17 12.21
C ASP A 120 0.96 19.79 11.56
N MET A 121 1.58 18.75 12.14
CA MET A 121 1.40 17.38 11.67
C MET A 121 -0.01 16.86 11.89
N GLU A 122 -0.65 17.21 13.01
CA GLU A 122 -2.07 16.86 13.26
C GLU A 122 -2.99 17.50 12.22
N ILE A 123 -2.81 18.80 11.96
CA ILE A 123 -3.58 19.52 10.94
C ILE A 123 -3.32 18.92 9.55
N PHE A 124 -2.07 18.69 9.21
CA PHE A 124 -1.69 18.08 7.93
C PHE A 124 -2.33 16.71 7.72
N ASN A 125 -2.24 15.82 8.72
CA ASN A 125 -2.82 14.49 8.66
C ASN A 125 -4.34 14.56 8.49
N SER A 126 -5.03 15.41 9.25
CA SER A 126 -6.48 15.60 9.13
C SER A 126 -6.92 16.07 7.74
N VAL A 127 -6.16 17.00 7.15
CA VAL A 127 -6.43 17.48 5.79
C VAL A 127 -6.18 16.37 4.78
N LEU A 128 -5.08 15.64 4.92
CA LEU A 128 -4.68 14.59 3.99
C LEU A 128 -5.69 13.42 4.00
N GLU A 129 -6.17 13.00 5.17
CA GLU A 129 -7.21 11.98 5.31
C GLU A 129 -8.50 12.37 4.56
N ARG A 130 -8.94 13.61 4.73
CA ARG A 130 -10.12 14.12 4.01
C ARG A 130 -9.92 14.16 2.49
N MET A 131 -8.70 14.47 2.05
CA MET A 131 -8.37 14.47 0.61
C MET A 131 -8.33 13.05 0.06
N GLU A 132 -7.77 12.10 0.81
CA GLU A 132 -7.73 10.68 0.43
C GLU A 132 -9.13 10.10 0.31
N GLU A 133 -10.00 10.32 1.30
CA GLU A 133 -11.38 9.87 1.27
C GLU A 133 -12.14 10.44 0.06
N ARG A 134 -11.96 11.73 -0.22
CA ARG A 134 -12.58 12.37 -1.40
C ARG A 134 -12.04 11.81 -2.70
N ALA A 135 -10.75 11.58 -2.81
CA ALA A 135 -10.14 10.97 -4.00
C ALA A 135 -10.71 9.57 -4.25
N ARG A 136 -10.86 8.77 -3.21
CA ARG A 136 -11.47 7.43 -3.27
C ARG A 136 -12.89 7.49 -3.79
N THR A 137 -13.73 8.36 -3.23
CA THR A 137 -15.12 8.58 -3.66
C THR A 137 -15.21 9.02 -5.14
N ILE A 138 -14.33 9.89 -5.58
CA ILE A 138 -14.31 10.34 -6.98
C ILE A 138 -14.06 9.16 -7.93
N ILE A 139 -13.10 8.29 -7.61
CA ILE A 139 -12.77 7.13 -8.44
C ILE A 139 -13.89 6.10 -8.43
N GLU A 140 -14.47 5.79 -7.27
CA GLU A 140 -15.61 4.87 -7.16
C GLU A 140 -16.82 5.34 -7.98
N ASN A 141 -17.11 6.63 -7.97
CA ASN A 141 -18.19 7.21 -8.77
C ASN A 141 -17.91 7.13 -10.26
N GLN A 142 -16.66 7.27 -10.70
CA GLN A 142 -16.29 7.12 -12.12
C GLN A 142 -16.42 5.67 -12.60
N GLU A 143 -16.11 4.70 -11.75
CA GLU A 143 -16.26 3.26 -12.06
C GLU A 143 -17.72 2.84 -12.12
N ALA A 144 -18.59 3.42 -11.30
CA ALA A 144 -20.03 3.13 -11.27
C ALA A 144 -20.79 3.62 -12.52
N VAL A 145 -20.21 4.55 -13.31
CA VAL A 145 -20.83 5.12 -14.53
C VAL A 145 -20.42 4.34 -15.79
N LYS A 146 -19.47 3.43 -15.71
CA LYS A 146 -19.04 2.56 -16.82
C LYS A 146 -19.79 1.24 -16.83
#